data_5d3165965e32f71dd4ecbf83c236d5bb
#
_entry.id   5d3165965e32f71dd4ecbf83c236d5bb
#
_cell.length_a   1.000
_cell.length_b   1.000
_cell.length_c   1.000
_cell.angle_alpha   90.00
_cell.angle_beta   90.00
_cell.angle_gamma   90.00
#
_symmetry.space_group_name_H-M   'P 1'
#
loop_
_entity.id
_entity.type
_entity.pdbx_description
1 polymer ?
#
loop_
_entity_poly.entity_id
_entity_poly.type
_entity_poly.pdbx_seq_one_letter_code
_entity_poly.pdbx_strand_id
1 'polypeptide(L)'
;MLTRGRRIVIRGALGFLALINRIRALRAPAPDTSTVRILLLHAYGMGGTIRTSINLAGHLARTRDVEIISLVRTAEEPFFTIPPGVRVTFLDDRTVPRGRVAQYLARRPSRLVPPEEKAYGTMNLLTDLRLVLRLRRMRSGVVIGTRPGINLILTLFAPPGVLTVGQEHVTYDSHAPELQAAIKRRYGRFDAFATLTEADLKHYRKALKARPPKRLVRIPNAVPHLAGDVSSLEEKVVIGIGRFARAKGFDRLVNAWKTVAAAHPDWVLRIYGAGLPEREERLRTRIDDAGLAGSVQLMGSSPEIGVELSKSSIYAVSSRYEGFGMTILEAMSKGVPVVSFDCPHGPREIISHEHDGLLVRSEKAAALGAAISRVIDDEALRREMGANALRTASAYRMDVIGPRWEALLADLETPGDAEPEPAVAG
;
A
#
# COMPACT_ATOMS: atom_id res chain seq x y z
N MET A 1 -11.88 -27.96 -7.65
CA MET A 1 -13.30 -28.11 -8.04
C MET A 1 -14.16 -28.32 -6.80
N LEU A 2 -15.07 -27.42 -6.47
CA LEU A 2 -16.04 -27.62 -5.38
C LEU A 2 -17.09 -28.62 -5.86
N THR A 3 -17.37 -29.67 -5.08
CA THR A 3 -18.42 -30.66 -5.39
C THR A 3 -19.80 -29.97 -5.49
N ARG A 4 -20.71 -30.51 -6.32
CA ARG A 4 -22.07 -29.97 -6.57
C ARG A 4 -22.82 -29.64 -5.27
N GLY A 5 -22.75 -30.50 -4.24
CA GLY A 5 -23.36 -30.27 -2.94
C GLY A 5 -22.82 -29.05 -2.17
N ARG A 6 -21.50 -28.78 -2.24
CA ARG A 6 -20.89 -27.57 -1.63
C ARG A 6 -21.34 -26.26 -2.28
N ARG A 7 -21.59 -26.27 -3.60
CA ARG A 7 -22.14 -25.09 -4.31
C ARG A 7 -23.56 -24.77 -3.88
N ILE A 8 -24.37 -25.78 -3.60
CA ILE A 8 -25.76 -25.62 -3.16
C ILE A 8 -25.83 -25.05 -1.72
N VAL A 9 -24.99 -25.54 -0.80
CA VAL A 9 -24.93 -25.04 0.58
C VAL A 9 -24.46 -23.59 0.63
N ILE A 10 -23.43 -23.24 -0.15
CA ILE A 10 -22.94 -21.86 -0.22
C ILE A 10 -23.99 -20.94 -0.86
N ARG A 11 -24.69 -21.38 -1.91
CA ARG A 11 -25.80 -20.61 -2.52
C ARG A 11 -26.97 -20.41 -1.55
N GLY A 12 -27.35 -21.43 -0.80
CA GLY A 12 -28.38 -21.33 0.23
C GLY A 12 -28.01 -20.36 1.35
N ALA A 13 -26.78 -20.45 1.87
CA ALA A 13 -26.27 -19.54 2.89
C ALA A 13 -26.19 -18.08 2.38
N LEU A 14 -25.76 -17.87 1.14
CA LEU A 14 -25.74 -16.54 0.52
C LEU A 14 -27.15 -16.00 0.25
N GLY A 15 -28.12 -16.86 -0.13
CA GLY A 15 -29.51 -16.49 -0.29
C GLY A 15 -30.18 -16.08 1.02
N PHE A 16 -29.93 -16.84 2.09
CA PHE A 16 -30.37 -16.49 3.44
C PHE A 16 -29.78 -15.19 3.96
N LEU A 17 -28.48 -14.97 3.73
CA LEU A 17 -27.84 -13.70 4.05
C LEU A 17 -28.42 -12.52 3.25
N ALA A 18 -28.74 -12.73 1.97
CA ALA A 18 -29.39 -11.71 1.15
C ALA A 18 -30.77 -11.35 1.68
N LEU A 19 -31.55 -12.33 2.15
CA LEU A 19 -32.85 -12.11 2.78
C LEU A 19 -32.72 -11.32 4.09
N ILE A 20 -31.80 -11.72 4.97
CA ILE A 20 -31.51 -10.98 6.20
C ILE A 20 -31.07 -9.54 5.89
N ASN A 21 -30.25 -9.35 4.88
CA ASN A 21 -29.80 -8.00 4.48
C ASN A 21 -30.97 -7.17 3.92
N ARG A 22 -31.92 -7.75 3.18
CA ARG A 22 -33.14 -7.05 2.76
C ARG A 22 -33.97 -6.57 3.95
N ILE A 23 -34.19 -7.41 4.94
CA ILE A 23 -34.95 -7.05 6.16
C ILE A 23 -34.21 -5.95 6.93
N ARG A 24 -32.89 -6.05 7.04
CA ARG A 24 -32.06 -5.02 7.70
C ARG A 24 -32.03 -3.70 6.92
N ALA A 25 -32.08 -3.74 5.59
CA ALA A 25 -32.10 -2.53 4.76
C ALA A 25 -33.34 -1.67 5.04
N LEU A 26 -34.49 -2.29 5.35
CA LEU A 26 -35.72 -1.57 5.72
C LEU A 26 -35.60 -0.81 7.06
N ARG A 27 -34.63 -1.16 7.88
CA ARG A 27 -34.35 -0.57 9.21
C ARG A 27 -32.93 -0.02 9.32
N ALA A 28 -32.26 0.19 8.17
CA ALA A 28 -30.91 0.74 8.18
C ALA A 28 -30.96 2.20 8.65
N PRO A 29 -30.05 2.62 9.54
CA PRO A 29 -29.93 4.02 9.91
C PRO A 29 -29.51 4.84 8.69
N ALA A 30 -29.68 6.15 8.77
CA ALA A 30 -29.11 7.07 7.78
C ALA A 30 -27.60 6.85 7.65
N PRO A 31 -27.01 7.15 6.48
CA PRO A 31 -25.57 7.15 6.29
C PRO A 31 -24.86 7.93 7.39
N ASP A 32 -23.80 7.36 7.96
CA ASP A 32 -23.07 7.92 9.09
C ASP A 32 -21.57 7.72 8.85
N THR A 33 -20.80 8.80 8.83
CA THR A 33 -19.34 8.78 8.70
C THR A 33 -18.61 9.19 9.98
N SER A 34 -19.31 9.35 11.09
CA SER A 34 -18.71 9.71 12.39
C SER A 34 -17.75 8.65 12.92
N THR A 35 -18.00 7.38 12.56
CA THR A 35 -17.11 6.26 12.90
C THR A 35 -16.49 5.67 11.63
N VAL A 36 -15.16 5.63 11.57
CA VAL A 36 -14.41 5.03 10.46
C VAL A 36 -13.60 3.83 10.95
N ARG A 37 -13.73 2.71 10.26
CA ARG A 37 -13.00 1.47 10.56
C ARG A 37 -12.14 1.08 9.37
N ILE A 38 -10.82 0.96 9.59
CA ILE A 38 -9.86 0.57 8.54
C ILE A 38 -9.46 -0.88 8.78
N LEU A 39 -9.72 -1.74 7.79
CA LEU A 39 -9.37 -3.16 7.84
C LEU A 39 -7.97 -3.38 7.29
N LEU A 40 -7.03 -3.79 8.14
CA LEU A 40 -5.67 -4.14 7.79
C LEU A 40 -5.40 -5.63 8.00
N LEU A 41 -4.51 -6.21 7.17
CA LEU A 41 -4.05 -7.57 7.42
C LEU A 41 -3.19 -7.65 8.69
N HIS A 42 -2.23 -6.72 8.83
CA HIS A 42 -1.31 -6.58 9.96
C HIS A 42 -1.18 -5.10 10.32
N ALA A 43 -1.70 -4.67 11.44
CA ALA A 43 -1.53 -3.27 11.87
C ALA A 43 -0.13 -3.02 12.47
N TYR A 44 0.47 -4.01 13.11
CA TYR A 44 1.77 -3.91 13.78
C TYR A 44 2.96 -4.31 12.90
N GLY A 45 2.72 -4.63 11.64
CA GLY A 45 3.76 -4.99 10.69
C GLY A 45 4.46 -3.79 10.02
N MET A 46 5.50 -4.08 9.23
CA MET A 46 6.19 -3.12 8.38
C MET A 46 5.61 -3.16 6.97
N GLY A 47 5.37 -1.99 6.37
CA GLY A 47 4.99 -1.89 4.95
C GLY A 47 4.21 -0.63 4.60
N GLY A 48 4.27 -0.23 3.31
CA GLY A 48 3.65 0.99 2.82
C GLY A 48 2.15 1.07 3.07
N THR A 49 1.39 -0.01 2.82
CA THR A 49 -0.05 -0.08 3.09
C THR A 49 -0.37 0.21 4.55
N ILE A 50 0.41 -0.36 5.48
CA ILE A 50 0.21 -0.17 6.92
C ILE A 50 0.48 1.28 7.28
N ARG A 51 1.63 1.81 6.85
CA ARG A 51 2.05 3.18 7.14
C ARG A 51 1.05 4.22 6.65
N THR A 52 0.59 4.08 5.40
CA THR A 52 -0.38 5.02 4.82
C THR A 52 -1.75 4.91 5.46
N SER A 53 -2.19 3.72 5.84
CA SER A 53 -3.45 3.53 6.56
C SER A 53 -3.41 4.11 7.98
N ILE A 54 -2.29 3.98 8.69
CA ILE A 54 -2.07 4.60 10.00
C ILE A 54 -2.06 6.13 9.85
N ASN A 55 -1.39 6.66 8.83
CA ASN A 55 -1.36 8.10 8.55
C ASN A 55 -2.76 8.65 8.26
N LEU A 56 -3.56 7.96 7.44
CA LEU A 56 -4.96 8.31 7.18
C LEU A 56 -5.80 8.22 8.45
N ALA A 57 -5.63 7.16 9.25
CA ALA A 57 -6.35 7.00 10.52
C ALA A 57 -6.09 8.16 11.46
N GLY A 58 -4.85 8.62 11.59
CA GLY A 58 -4.47 9.77 12.40
C GLY A 58 -5.08 11.08 11.92
N HIS A 59 -5.21 11.27 10.59
CA HIS A 59 -5.91 12.44 10.05
C HIS A 59 -7.40 12.41 10.39
N LEU A 60 -8.07 11.29 10.13
CA LEU A 60 -9.51 11.14 10.37
C LEU A 60 -9.86 11.17 11.86
N ALA A 61 -8.97 10.74 12.74
CA ALA A 61 -9.17 10.75 14.19
C ALA A 61 -9.25 12.14 14.80
N ARG A 62 -8.95 13.20 14.04
CA ARG A 62 -9.13 14.59 14.49
C ARG A 62 -10.60 14.97 14.64
N THR A 63 -11.49 14.35 13.88
CA THR A 63 -12.90 14.70 13.79
C THR A 63 -13.84 13.50 13.91
N ARG A 64 -13.34 12.27 13.91
CA ARG A 64 -14.11 11.02 13.89
C ARG A 64 -13.60 10.01 14.91
N ASP A 65 -14.45 9.06 15.29
CA ASP A 65 -14.04 7.84 16.00
C ASP A 65 -13.39 6.88 15.02
N VAL A 66 -12.08 6.61 15.20
CA VAL A 66 -11.32 5.79 14.26
C VAL A 66 -10.82 4.51 14.90
N GLU A 67 -11.13 3.39 14.26
CA GLU A 67 -10.65 2.07 14.66
C GLU A 67 -9.89 1.41 13.50
N ILE A 68 -8.68 0.95 13.76
CA ILE A 68 -7.98 0.00 12.88
C ILE A 68 -8.29 -1.41 13.36
N ILE A 69 -8.93 -2.20 12.51
CA ILE A 69 -9.19 -3.61 12.77
C ILE A 69 -8.14 -4.43 12.03
N SER A 70 -7.18 -4.96 12.78
CA SER A 70 -6.15 -5.84 12.25
C SER A 70 -6.64 -7.29 12.21
N LEU A 71 -6.53 -7.95 11.04
CA LEU A 71 -6.92 -9.35 10.92
C LEU A 71 -6.04 -10.25 11.77
N VAL A 72 -4.74 -9.97 11.79
CA VAL A 72 -3.78 -10.72 12.60
C VAL A 72 -2.84 -9.79 13.36
N ARG A 73 -2.38 -10.24 14.54
CA ARG A 73 -1.28 -9.66 15.29
C ARG A 73 -0.16 -10.68 15.37
N THR A 74 1.06 -10.29 14.98
CA THR A 74 2.26 -11.16 14.97
C THR A 74 3.44 -10.54 15.71
N ALA A 75 3.29 -9.30 16.17
CA ALA A 75 4.28 -8.59 16.99
C ALA A 75 3.59 -7.97 18.20
N GLU A 76 4.30 -7.87 19.31
CA GLU A 76 3.77 -7.27 20.55
C GLU A 76 3.64 -5.75 20.41
N GLU A 77 4.63 -5.12 19.75
CA GLU A 77 4.69 -3.68 19.54
C GLU A 77 4.50 -3.29 18.07
N PRO A 78 3.89 -2.14 17.79
CA PRO A 78 3.74 -1.64 16.44
C PRO A 78 5.07 -1.15 15.87
N PHE A 79 5.35 -1.49 14.60
CA PHE A 79 6.52 -0.97 13.89
C PHE A 79 6.43 0.54 13.62
N PHE A 80 5.22 1.05 13.38
CA PHE A 80 4.95 2.48 13.22
C PHE A 80 4.12 2.98 14.41
N THR A 81 4.42 4.17 14.89
CA THR A 81 3.66 4.81 15.97
C THR A 81 2.18 4.94 15.60
N ILE A 82 1.30 4.49 16.48
CA ILE A 82 -0.14 4.66 16.33
C ILE A 82 -0.51 6.08 16.79
N PRO A 83 -1.17 6.89 15.93
CA PRO A 83 -1.56 8.25 16.29
C PRO A 83 -2.54 8.30 17.47
N PRO A 84 -2.51 9.38 18.27
CA PRO A 84 -3.51 9.60 19.32
C PRO A 84 -4.94 9.56 18.75
N GLY A 85 -5.88 9.03 19.51
CA GLY A 85 -7.29 8.90 19.09
C GLY A 85 -7.59 7.71 18.17
N VAL A 86 -6.57 6.98 17.69
CA VAL A 86 -6.76 5.77 16.88
C VAL A 86 -6.76 4.53 17.77
N ARG A 87 -7.87 3.81 17.77
CA ARG A 87 -7.98 2.52 18.47
C ARG A 87 -7.56 1.38 17.54
N VAL A 88 -6.76 0.44 18.04
CA VAL A 88 -6.38 -0.77 17.29
C VAL A 88 -6.98 -2.00 17.96
N THR A 89 -7.64 -2.84 17.18
CA THR A 89 -8.20 -4.12 17.63
C THR A 89 -7.71 -5.27 16.73
N PHE A 90 -7.63 -6.47 17.30
CA PHE A 90 -7.10 -7.64 16.60
C PHE A 90 -8.15 -8.74 16.52
N LEU A 91 -8.32 -9.33 15.32
CA LEU A 91 -9.22 -10.48 15.15
C LEU A 91 -8.50 -11.79 15.52
N ASP A 92 -7.23 -11.96 15.18
CA ASP A 92 -6.44 -13.15 15.47
C ASP A 92 -5.09 -12.74 16.06
N ASP A 93 -5.03 -12.69 17.39
CA ASP A 93 -3.78 -12.44 18.08
C ASP A 93 -2.94 -13.72 18.10
N ARG A 94 -1.77 -13.66 17.45
CA ARG A 94 -0.83 -14.78 17.31
C ARG A 94 0.34 -14.68 18.28
N THR A 95 0.39 -13.64 19.10
CA THR A 95 1.40 -13.47 20.16
C THR A 95 1.03 -14.26 21.41
N VAL A 96 -0.25 -14.67 21.52
CA VAL A 96 -0.76 -15.45 22.64
C VAL A 96 -1.29 -16.82 22.18
N PRO A 97 -1.25 -17.86 23.06
CA PRO A 97 -1.78 -19.17 22.75
C PRO A 97 -3.28 -19.14 22.43
N ARG A 98 -3.71 -19.86 21.38
CA ARG A 98 -5.10 -20.00 21.00
C ARG A 98 -5.75 -21.16 21.75
N GLY A 99 -7.03 -21.00 22.14
CA GLY A 99 -7.84 -22.12 22.61
C GLY A 99 -8.07 -23.19 21.51
N ARG A 100 -8.41 -24.42 21.90
CA ARG A 100 -8.52 -25.61 21.01
C ARG A 100 -9.35 -25.38 19.74
N VAL A 101 -10.53 -24.75 19.87
CA VAL A 101 -11.41 -24.46 18.74
C VAL A 101 -10.77 -23.45 17.78
N ALA A 102 -10.21 -22.36 18.30
CA ALA A 102 -9.53 -21.36 17.50
C ALA A 102 -8.31 -21.96 16.80
N GLN A 103 -7.54 -22.82 17.46
CA GLN A 103 -6.40 -23.52 16.85
C GLN A 103 -6.84 -24.44 15.72
N TYR A 104 -7.94 -25.21 15.89
CA TYR A 104 -8.50 -26.07 14.85
C TYR A 104 -8.92 -25.25 13.61
N LEU A 105 -9.62 -24.14 13.81
CA LEU A 105 -10.04 -23.25 12.72
C LEU A 105 -8.86 -22.58 12.03
N ALA A 106 -7.83 -22.15 12.78
CA ALA A 106 -6.65 -21.50 12.26
C ALA A 106 -5.77 -22.42 11.38
N ARG A 107 -5.83 -23.74 11.58
CA ARG A 107 -5.15 -24.72 10.71
C ARG A 107 -5.83 -24.93 9.36
N ARG A 108 -7.04 -24.43 9.17
CA ARG A 108 -7.80 -24.58 7.93
C ARG A 108 -7.62 -23.33 7.06
N PRO A 109 -7.37 -23.50 5.75
CA PRO A 109 -7.21 -22.36 4.86
C PRO A 109 -8.50 -21.52 4.80
N SER A 110 -8.35 -20.26 4.43
CA SER A 110 -9.49 -19.38 4.17
C SER A 110 -10.45 -19.99 3.15
N ARG A 111 -11.74 -19.74 3.35
CA ARG A 111 -12.81 -20.18 2.45
C ARG A 111 -13.45 -19.02 1.68
N LEU A 112 -13.16 -17.79 2.10
CA LEU A 112 -13.74 -16.58 1.54
C LEU A 112 -12.77 -15.84 0.63
N VAL A 113 -11.49 -16.02 0.84
CA VAL A 113 -10.41 -15.39 0.05
C VAL A 113 -9.95 -16.34 -1.05
N PRO A 114 -9.78 -15.86 -2.29
CA PRO A 114 -9.19 -16.67 -3.37
C PRO A 114 -7.72 -17.05 -3.06
N PRO A 115 -7.29 -18.28 -3.41
CA PRO A 115 -5.92 -18.74 -3.19
C PRO A 115 -4.85 -17.88 -3.91
N GLU A 116 -5.24 -17.21 -4.99
CA GLU A 116 -4.39 -16.32 -5.79
C GLU A 116 -4.11 -14.97 -5.12
N GLU A 117 -4.79 -14.66 -4.01
CA GLU A 117 -4.51 -13.46 -3.23
C GLU A 117 -3.17 -13.63 -2.50
N LYS A 118 -2.27 -12.66 -2.67
CA LYS A 118 -0.88 -12.72 -2.14
C LYS A 118 -0.79 -12.97 -0.62
N ALA A 119 -1.81 -12.59 0.14
CA ALA A 119 -1.88 -12.83 1.58
C ALA A 119 -2.67 -14.08 1.98
N TYR A 120 -3.09 -14.91 1.03
CA TYR A 120 -3.90 -16.09 1.29
C TYR A 120 -3.31 -16.97 2.41
N GLY A 121 -1.99 -17.21 2.40
CA GLY A 121 -1.31 -18.00 3.42
C GLY A 121 -1.36 -17.43 4.85
N THR A 122 -1.67 -16.14 4.98
CA THR A 122 -1.86 -15.49 6.29
C THR A 122 -3.30 -15.58 6.78
N MET A 123 -4.25 -15.67 5.84
CA MET A 123 -5.69 -15.74 6.13
C MET A 123 -6.14 -17.21 6.26
N ASN A 124 -7.02 -17.47 7.18
CA ASN A 124 -7.50 -18.81 7.50
C ASN A 124 -8.98 -18.79 7.90
N LEU A 125 -9.58 -19.94 8.15
CA LEU A 125 -10.99 -20.03 8.49
C LEU A 125 -11.35 -19.27 9.78
N LEU A 126 -10.43 -19.17 10.75
CA LEU A 126 -10.64 -18.39 11.97
C LEU A 126 -10.76 -16.89 11.66
N THR A 127 -9.84 -16.36 10.82
CA THR A 127 -9.88 -14.95 10.39
C THR A 127 -11.14 -14.67 9.56
N ASP A 128 -11.56 -15.59 8.69
CA ASP A 128 -12.80 -15.47 7.92
C ASP A 128 -14.01 -15.29 8.86
N LEU A 129 -14.17 -16.21 9.81
CA LEU A 129 -15.31 -16.23 10.73
C LEU A 129 -15.30 -14.98 11.63
N ARG A 130 -14.16 -14.62 12.20
CA ARG A 130 -14.04 -13.45 13.09
C ARG A 130 -14.30 -12.15 12.35
N LEU A 131 -13.80 -12.01 11.11
CA LEU A 131 -14.08 -10.83 10.28
C LEU A 131 -15.57 -10.75 9.93
N VAL A 132 -16.18 -11.84 9.48
CA VAL A 132 -17.61 -11.87 9.18
C VAL A 132 -18.45 -11.52 10.42
N LEU A 133 -18.16 -12.11 11.58
CA LEU A 133 -18.87 -11.82 12.83
C LEU A 133 -18.67 -10.35 13.24
N ARG A 134 -17.47 -9.81 13.09
CA ARG A 134 -17.17 -8.39 13.38
C ARG A 134 -18.00 -7.48 12.48
N LEU A 135 -17.99 -7.71 11.17
CA LEU A 135 -18.77 -6.93 10.20
C LEU A 135 -20.27 -7.01 10.51
N ARG A 136 -20.79 -8.22 10.76
CA ARG A 136 -22.24 -8.42 11.03
C ARG A 136 -22.75 -7.75 12.31
N ARG A 137 -21.87 -7.39 13.24
CA ARG A 137 -22.21 -6.66 14.46
C ARG A 137 -22.24 -5.14 14.27
N MET A 138 -21.71 -4.63 13.17
CA MET A 138 -21.75 -3.19 12.85
C MET A 138 -23.17 -2.79 12.46
N ARG A 139 -23.57 -1.57 12.80
CA ARG A 139 -24.89 -1.02 12.48
C ARG A 139 -24.81 0.20 11.58
N SER A 140 -23.77 1.02 11.74
CA SER A 140 -23.48 2.24 10.98
C SER A 140 -21.97 2.47 10.86
N GLY A 141 -21.61 3.57 10.26
CA GLY A 141 -20.22 3.99 10.06
C GLY A 141 -19.65 3.53 8.72
N VAL A 142 -18.40 3.91 8.49
CA VAL A 142 -17.63 3.57 7.29
C VAL A 142 -16.69 2.41 7.58
N VAL A 143 -16.55 1.49 6.63
CA VAL A 143 -15.52 0.45 6.66
C VAL A 143 -14.66 0.53 5.41
N ILE A 144 -13.37 0.78 5.59
CA ILE A 144 -12.38 0.86 4.51
C ILE A 144 -11.59 -0.45 4.47
N GLY A 145 -11.68 -1.19 3.38
CA GLY A 145 -10.87 -2.38 3.14
C GLY A 145 -9.62 -2.03 2.33
N THR A 146 -8.46 -2.61 2.65
CA THR A 146 -7.17 -2.18 2.10
C THR A 146 -6.48 -3.20 1.19
N ARG A 147 -7.16 -4.30 0.85
CA ARG A 147 -6.60 -5.35 -0.01
C ARG A 147 -7.68 -6.29 -0.57
N PRO A 148 -7.40 -6.98 -1.70
CA PRO A 148 -8.41 -7.76 -2.41
C PRO A 148 -9.16 -8.77 -1.55
N GLY A 149 -8.47 -9.58 -0.76
CA GLY A 149 -9.11 -10.59 0.07
C GLY A 149 -10.08 -10.01 1.09
N ILE A 150 -9.69 -8.92 1.75
CA ILE A 150 -10.54 -8.18 2.70
C ILE A 150 -11.71 -7.52 1.95
N ASN A 151 -11.44 -6.88 0.84
CA ASN A 151 -12.40 -6.18 -0.01
C ASN A 151 -13.51 -7.13 -0.51
N LEU A 152 -13.15 -8.35 -0.92
CA LEU A 152 -14.11 -9.36 -1.35
C LEU A 152 -15.02 -9.80 -0.19
N ILE A 153 -14.49 -9.98 1.03
CA ILE A 153 -15.29 -10.29 2.21
C ILE A 153 -16.22 -9.12 2.56
N LEU A 154 -15.70 -7.89 2.51
CA LEU A 154 -16.47 -6.68 2.80
C LEU A 154 -17.67 -6.55 1.86
N THR A 155 -17.49 -6.73 0.55
CA THR A 155 -18.60 -6.68 -0.44
C THR A 155 -19.66 -7.76 -0.26
N LEU A 156 -19.37 -8.81 0.51
CA LEU A 156 -20.30 -9.92 0.76
C LEU A 156 -21.06 -9.80 2.07
N PHE A 157 -20.37 -9.32 3.11
CA PHE A 157 -20.81 -9.47 4.49
C PHE A 157 -21.06 -8.15 5.21
N ALA A 158 -20.71 -7.00 4.62
CA ALA A 158 -21.08 -5.70 5.19
C ALA A 158 -22.62 -5.64 5.33
N PRO A 159 -23.14 -5.26 6.50
CA PRO A 159 -24.58 -5.11 6.68
C PRO A 159 -25.06 -3.79 6.04
N PRO A 160 -26.34 -3.71 5.66
CA PRO A 160 -26.97 -2.45 5.30
C PRO A 160 -26.82 -1.41 6.43
N GLY A 161 -26.64 -0.15 6.08
CA GLY A 161 -26.34 0.94 7.01
C GLY A 161 -24.85 1.16 7.30
N VAL A 162 -23.98 0.26 6.83
CA VAL A 162 -22.53 0.43 6.86
C VAL A 162 -22.05 0.84 5.48
N LEU A 163 -21.46 2.01 5.37
CA LEU A 163 -20.82 2.49 4.14
C LEU A 163 -19.51 1.73 3.89
N THR A 164 -19.34 1.29 2.67
CA THR A 164 -18.21 0.44 2.29
C THR A 164 -17.28 1.13 1.31
N VAL A 165 -16.02 1.24 1.68
CA VAL A 165 -14.97 1.80 0.82
C VAL A 165 -13.92 0.73 0.56
N GLY A 166 -13.68 0.40 -0.70
CA GLY A 166 -12.54 -0.41 -1.09
C GLY A 166 -11.35 0.48 -1.43
N GLN A 167 -10.16 0.14 -0.95
CA GLN A 167 -8.91 0.74 -1.38
C GLN A 167 -7.94 -0.36 -1.78
N GLU A 168 -7.21 -0.16 -2.88
CA GLU A 168 -6.18 -1.08 -3.32
C GLU A 168 -4.81 -0.41 -3.29
N HIS A 169 -3.84 -1.13 -2.71
CA HIS A 169 -2.43 -0.71 -2.65
C HIS A 169 -1.55 -1.51 -3.63
N VAL A 170 -2.17 -2.35 -4.43
CA VAL A 170 -1.54 -3.18 -5.46
C VAL A 170 -2.34 -2.97 -6.75
N THR A 171 -1.64 -2.83 -7.86
CA THR A 171 -2.29 -2.51 -9.14
C THR A 171 -3.14 -3.67 -9.67
N TYR A 172 -4.22 -3.33 -10.36
CA TYR A 172 -5.18 -4.28 -10.93
C TYR A 172 -4.50 -5.36 -11.79
N ASP A 173 -3.59 -4.94 -12.69
CA ASP A 173 -2.92 -5.85 -13.64
C ASP A 173 -1.95 -6.82 -12.97
N SER A 174 -1.52 -6.54 -11.73
CA SER A 174 -0.65 -7.45 -10.98
C SER A 174 -1.38 -8.60 -10.28
N HIS A 175 -2.72 -8.60 -10.33
CA HIS A 175 -3.53 -9.70 -9.80
C HIS A 175 -3.64 -10.84 -10.82
N ALA A 176 -3.69 -12.07 -10.32
CA ALA A 176 -3.97 -13.25 -11.14
C ALA A 176 -5.37 -13.15 -11.80
N PRO A 177 -5.57 -13.77 -12.97
CA PRO A 177 -6.84 -13.68 -13.71
C PRO A 177 -8.08 -14.08 -12.89
N GLU A 178 -7.96 -15.07 -12.01
CA GLU A 178 -9.04 -15.54 -11.13
C GLU A 178 -9.43 -14.48 -10.12
N LEU A 179 -8.44 -13.79 -9.55
CA LEU A 179 -8.67 -12.69 -8.61
C LEU A 179 -9.27 -11.48 -9.33
N GLN A 180 -8.78 -11.13 -10.54
CA GLN A 180 -9.38 -10.09 -11.39
C GLN A 180 -10.86 -10.41 -11.69
N ALA A 181 -11.18 -11.66 -12.02
CA ALA A 181 -12.56 -12.09 -12.25
C ALA A 181 -13.43 -11.97 -11.00
N ALA A 182 -12.90 -12.24 -9.81
CA ALA A 182 -13.61 -12.04 -8.55
C ALA A 182 -13.85 -10.55 -8.26
N ILE A 183 -12.87 -9.70 -8.49
CA ILE A 183 -12.94 -8.24 -8.40
C ILE A 183 -14.04 -7.71 -9.33
N LYS A 184 -14.01 -8.04 -10.62
CA LYS A 184 -15.04 -7.64 -11.60
C LYS A 184 -16.46 -7.97 -11.16
N ARG A 185 -16.66 -9.13 -10.52
CA ARG A 185 -17.99 -9.56 -10.06
C ARG A 185 -18.46 -8.85 -8.81
N ARG A 186 -17.58 -8.30 -7.98
CA ARG A 186 -17.90 -7.91 -6.61
C ARG A 186 -17.72 -6.43 -6.30
N TYR A 187 -16.70 -5.77 -6.84
CA TYR A 187 -16.33 -4.40 -6.44
C TYR A 187 -17.35 -3.34 -6.82
N GLY A 188 -18.23 -3.63 -7.79
CA GLY A 188 -19.39 -2.77 -8.05
C GLY A 188 -20.44 -2.73 -6.93
N ARG A 189 -20.21 -3.40 -5.80
CA ARG A 189 -21.07 -3.33 -4.60
C ARG A 189 -20.57 -2.33 -3.57
N PHE A 190 -19.39 -1.77 -3.76
CA PHE A 190 -18.87 -0.73 -2.89
C PHE A 190 -19.66 0.57 -3.05
N ASP A 191 -19.81 1.31 -1.94
CA ASP A 191 -20.28 2.68 -1.98
C ASP A 191 -19.21 3.58 -2.59
N ALA A 192 -17.93 3.37 -2.26
CA ALA A 192 -16.80 3.97 -2.95
C ALA A 192 -15.66 2.99 -3.17
N PHE A 193 -14.90 3.20 -4.26
CA PHE A 193 -13.66 2.49 -4.51
C PHE A 193 -12.56 3.49 -4.88
N ALA A 194 -11.48 3.51 -4.09
CA ALA A 194 -10.35 4.41 -4.23
C ALA A 194 -9.14 3.69 -4.80
N THR A 195 -8.52 4.25 -5.84
CA THR A 195 -7.25 3.85 -6.41
C THR A 195 -6.17 4.88 -6.09
N LEU A 196 -4.89 4.49 -6.19
CA LEU A 196 -3.78 5.37 -5.84
C LEU A 196 -3.24 6.16 -7.04
N THR A 197 -3.34 5.59 -8.24
CA THR A 197 -2.77 6.12 -9.48
C THR A 197 -3.84 6.33 -10.54
N GLU A 198 -3.58 7.25 -11.47
CA GLU A 198 -4.47 7.49 -12.62
C GLU A 198 -4.51 6.28 -13.55
N ALA A 199 -3.35 5.63 -13.74
CA ALA A 199 -3.28 4.41 -14.54
C ALA A 199 -4.18 3.30 -13.97
N ASP A 200 -4.16 3.11 -12.65
CA ASP A 200 -4.98 2.08 -12.00
C ASP A 200 -6.47 2.46 -11.99
N LEU A 201 -6.79 3.75 -11.84
CA LEU A 201 -8.15 4.25 -11.99
C LEU A 201 -8.73 3.89 -13.38
N LYS A 202 -7.96 4.10 -14.46
CA LYS A 202 -8.36 3.73 -15.82
C LYS A 202 -8.58 2.23 -15.97
N HIS A 203 -7.70 1.40 -15.38
CA HIS A 203 -7.85 -0.06 -15.39
C HIS A 203 -9.10 -0.52 -14.65
N TYR A 204 -9.37 -0.01 -13.45
CA TYR A 204 -10.57 -0.34 -12.69
C TYR A 204 -11.84 0.19 -13.37
N ARG A 205 -11.83 1.39 -13.95
CA ARG A 205 -12.96 1.94 -14.73
C ARG A 205 -13.31 1.02 -15.89
N LYS A 206 -12.32 0.53 -16.64
CA LYS A 206 -12.52 -0.47 -17.71
C LYS A 206 -13.02 -1.81 -17.16
N ALA A 207 -12.40 -2.32 -16.09
CA ALA A 207 -12.73 -3.62 -15.52
C ALA A 207 -14.15 -3.67 -14.92
N LEU A 208 -14.60 -2.57 -14.31
CA LEU A 208 -15.88 -2.46 -13.61
C LEU A 208 -16.98 -1.78 -14.45
N LYS A 209 -16.74 -1.49 -15.75
CA LYS A 209 -17.68 -0.78 -16.63
C LYS A 209 -19.11 -1.34 -16.59
N ALA A 210 -19.26 -2.67 -16.55
CA ALA A 210 -20.58 -3.31 -16.54
C ALA A 210 -21.33 -3.16 -15.20
N ARG A 211 -20.63 -2.92 -14.12
CA ARG A 211 -21.18 -2.76 -12.77
C ARG A 211 -20.21 -1.93 -11.93
N PRO A 212 -20.20 -0.60 -12.09
CA PRO A 212 -19.30 0.28 -11.34
C PRO A 212 -19.75 0.39 -9.88
N PRO A 213 -18.86 0.72 -8.93
CA PRO A 213 -19.21 1.19 -7.60
C PRO A 213 -19.94 2.55 -7.70
N LYS A 214 -20.62 2.98 -6.63
CA LYS A 214 -21.31 4.28 -6.64
C LYS A 214 -20.34 5.45 -6.89
N ARG A 215 -19.15 5.36 -6.30
CA ARG A 215 -18.05 6.30 -6.52
C ARG A 215 -16.77 5.53 -6.86
N LEU A 216 -16.11 5.93 -7.93
CA LEU A 216 -14.79 5.40 -8.32
C LEU A 216 -13.83 6.58 -8.46
N VAL A 217 -12.91 6.71 -7.49
CA VAL A 217 -12.08 7.89 -7.34
C VAL A 217 -10.59 7.55 -7.29
N ARG A 218 -9.75 8.54 -7.60
CA ARG A 218 -8.31 8.50 -7.34
C ARG A 218 -7.99 9.32 -6.11
N ILE A 219 -7.49 8.68 -5.06
CA ILE A 219 -6.95 9.32 -3.87
C ILE A 219 -5.55 8.74 -3.61
N PRO A 220 -4.48 9.48 -3.94
CA PRO A 220 -3.12 9.04 -3.70
C PRO A 220 -2.85 8.83 -2.20
N ASN A 221 -1.84 8.04 -1.88
CA ASN A 221 -1.35 7.96 -0.52
C ASN A 221 -0.66 9.28 -0.12
N ALA A 222 -0.90 9.72 1.09
CA ALA A 222 -0.16 10.84 1.65
C ALA A 222 1.20 10.39 2.21
N VAL A 223 2.23 11.22 2.00
CA VAL A 223 3.52 11.04 2.63
C VAL A 223 3.38 11.27 4.15
N PRO A 224 3.89 10.36 4.99
CA PRO A 224 3.87 10.56 6.43
C PRO A 224 4.88 11.64 6.85
N HIS A 225 4.67 12.24 8.02
CA HIS A 225 5.73 13.02 8.63
C HIS A 225 6.90 12.09 8.99
N LEU A 226 8.10 12.47 8.56
CA LEU A 226 9.34 11.73 8.81
C LEU A 226 10.27 12.54 9.70
N ALA A 227 10.87 11.89 10.69
CA ALA A 227 11.95 12.48 11.49
C ALA A 227 13.16 12.85 10.62
N GLY A 228 14.04 13.70 11.14
CA GLY A 228 15.23 14.21 10.44
C GLY A 228 14.93 15.43 9.57
N ASP A 229 15.99 16.18 9.27
CA ASP A 229 15.95 17.40 8.46
C ASP A 229 15.87 17.11 6.96
N VAL A 230 15.78 18.14 6.15
CA VAL A 230 16.00 18.06 4.71
C VAL A 230 17.48 17.73 4.47
N SER A 231 17.77 16.88 3.48
CA SER A 231 19.14 16.52 3.13
C SER A 231 19.93 17.73 2.62
N SER A 232 21.19 17.88 3.04
CA SER A 232 22.12 18.84 2.47
C SER A 232 22.60 18.43 1.07
N LEU A 233 22.43 17.15 0.69
CA LEU A 233 22.93 16.53 -0.54
C LEU A 233 24.46 16.52 -0.66
N GLU A 234 25.18 16.71 0.44
CA GLU A 234 26.65 16.70 0.51
C GLU A 234 27.23 15.33 0.81
N GLU A 235 26.47 14.48 1.49
CA GLU A 235 26.88 13.13 1.81
C GLU A 235 27.04 12.29 0.54
N LYS A 236 28.17 11.60 0.40
CA LYS A 236 28.45 10.73 -0.75
C LYS A 236 27.73 9.38 -0.61
N VAL A 237 26.41 9.47 -0.44
CA VAL A 237 25.53 8.31 -0.15
C VAL A 237 24.41 8.24 -1.18
N VAL A 238 24.33 7.09 -1.84
CA VAL A 238 23.14 6.65 -2.58
C VAL A 238 22.38 5.69 -1.67
N ILE A 239 21.08 5.91 -1.51
CA ILE A 239 20.23 5.06 -0.67
C ILE A 239 19.25 4.24 -1.52
N GLY A 240 19.04 2.96 -1.14
CA GLY A 240 17.98 2.09 -1.66
C GLY A 240 17.09 1.63 -0.52
N ILE A 241 15.75 1.68 -0.68
CA ILE A 241 14.81 1.35 0.40
C ILE A 241 13.76 0.37 -0.07
N GLY A 242 13.56 -0.73 0.68
CA GLY A 242 12.46 -1.65 0.40
C GLY A 242 12.68 -3.06 0.93
N ARG A 243 11.63 -3.87 0.89
CA ARG A 243 11.73 -5.30 1.27
C ARG A 243 12.67 -6.05 0.34
N PHE A 244 13.47 -6.98 0.85
CA PHE A 244 14.31 -7.85 0.03
C PHE A 244 13.43 -8.87 -0.74
N ALA A 245 12.75 -8.36 -1.74
CA ALA A 245 11.83 -9.10 -2.59
C ALA A 245 12.18 -8.87 -4.07
N ARG A 246 11.90 -9.85 -4.92
CA ARG A 246 12.16 -9.76 -6.36
C ARG A 246 11.58 -8.47 -7.00
N ALA A 247 10.43 -8.03 -6.49
CA ALA A 247 9.78 -6.82 -6.98
C ALA A 247 10.65 -5.56 -6.84
N LYS A 248 11.44 -5.45 -5.76
CA LYS A 248 12.29 -4.27 -5.47
C LYS A 248 13.59 -4.25 -6.26
N GLY A 249 14.00 -5.36 -6.87
CA GLY A 249 15.08 -5.40 -7.83
C GLY A 249 16.46 -5.03 -7.30
N PHE A 250 16.77 -5.27 -6.02
CA PHE A 250 18.09 -4.95 -5.46
C PHE A 250 19.24 -5.72 -6.15
N ASP A 251 18.95 -6.86 -6.76
CA ASP A 251 19.87 -7.54 -7.66
C ASP A 251 20.27 -6.68 -8.88
N ARG A 252 19.35 -5.87 -9.41
CA ARG A 252 19.63 -4.90 -10.49
C ARG A 252 20.39 -3.69 -9.96
N LEU A 253 20.09 -3.23 -8.73
CA LEU A 253 20.77 -2.11 -8.11
C LEU A 253 22.25 -2.41 -7.83
N VAL A 254 22.55 -3.60 -7.26
CA VAL A 254 23.95 -4.05 -7.05
C VAL A 254 24.68 -4.17 -8.39
N ASN A 255 24.03 -4.66 -9.45
CA ASN A 255 24.65 -4.71 -10.76
C ASN A 255 24.87 -3.31 -11.38
N ALA A 256 23.96 -2.36 -11.14
CA ALA A 256 24.13 -0.96 -11.56
C ALA A 256 25.28 -0.29 -10.79
N TRP A 257 25.42 -0.62 -9.52
CA TRP A 257 26.45 -0.05 -8.66
C TRP A 257 27.89 -0.41 -9.07
N LYS A 258 28.12 -1.50 -9.80
CA LYS A 258 29.46 -1.86 -10.32
C LYS A 258 30.11 -0.74 -11.10
N THR A 259 29.38 -0.12 -12.01
CA THR A 259 29.89 0.98 -12.83
C THR A 259 30.01 2.28 -12.02
N VAL A 260 29.09 2.52 -11.10
CA VAL A 260 29.12 3.68 -10.22
C VAL A 260 30.33 3.62 -9.28
N ALA A 261 30.55 2.49 -8.59
CA ALA A 261 31.66 2.32 -7.68
C ALA A 261 33.04 2.44 -8.36
N ALA A 262 33.14 2.00 -9.63
CA ALA A 262 34.38 2.15 -10.40
C ALA A 262 34.68 3.60 -10.78
N ALA A 263 33.65 4.40 -11.08
CA ALA A 263 33.78 5.81 -11.43
C ALA A 263 33.87 6.74 -10.21
N HIS A 264 33.21 6.37 -9.11
CA HIS A 264 33.06 7.16 -7.90
C HIS A 264 33.39 6.32 -6.64
N PRO A 265 34.68 5.97 -6.42
CA PRO A 265 35.08 5.03 -5.36
C PRO A 265 34.87 5.56 -3.94
N ASP A 266 34.61 6.85 -3.78
CA ASP A 266 34.31 7.54 -2.53
C ASP A 266 32.81 7.59 -2.19
N TRP A 267 31.94 7.11 -3.09
CA TRP A 267 30.51 6.99 -2.85
C TRP A 267 30.14 5.60 -2.32
N VAL A 268 29.11 5.56 -1.47
CA VAL A 268 28.59 4.32 -0.91
C VAL A 268 27.11 4.14 -1.23
N LEU A 269 26.72 2.89 -1.44
CA LEU A 269 25.30 2.48 -1.56
C LEU A 269 24.85 1.87 -0.25
N ARG A 270 23.86 2.49 0.41
CA ARG A 270 23.20 1.97 1.60
C ARG A 270 21.85 1.40 1.24
N ILE A 271 21.62 0.11 1.54
CA ILE A 271 20.34 -0.57 1.25
C ILE A 271 19.62 -0.84 2.57
N TYR A 272 18.49 -0.17 2.76
CA TYR A 272 17.62 -0.33 3.93
C TYR A 272 16.44 -1.24 3.61
N GLY A 273 16.21 -2.20 4.47
CA GLY A 273 15.08 -3.11 4.36
C GLY A 273 15.34 -4.46 5.02
N ALA A 274 14.35 -5.30 4.95
CA ALA A 274 14.43 -6.68 5.42
C ALA A 274 13.68 -7.62 4.48
N GLY A 275 13.93 -8.89 4.61
CA GLY A 275 13.28 -9.95 3.82
C GLY A 275 13.36 -11.29 4.52
N LEU A 276 13.09 -12.35 3.76
CA LEU A 276 13.40 -13.70 4.22
C LEU A 276 14.92 -13.87 4.32
N PRO A 277 15.44 -14.58 5.31
CA PRO A 277 16.89 -14.77 5.50
C PRO A 277 17.61 -15.23 4.22
N GLU A 278 17.00 -16.13 3.46
CA GLU A 278 17.60 -16.67 2.22
C GLU A 278 17.67 -15.61 1.10
N ARG A 279 16.86 -14.57 1.15
CA ARG A 279 16.91 -13.46 0.18
C ARG A 279 17.97 -12.45 0.54
N GLU A 280 18.13 -12.20 1.82
CA GLU A 280 19.19 -11.34 2.32
C GLU A 280 20.56 -11.97 2.05
N GLU A 281 20.72 -13.26 2.33
CA GLU A 281 21.95 -14.00 2.06
C GLU A 281 22.31 -14.00 0.57
N ARG A 282 21.33 -14.24 -0.33
CA ARG A 282 21.56 -14.12 -1.78
C ARG A 282 21.99 -12.72 -2.22
N LEU A 283 21.49 -11.68 -1.55
CA LEU A 283 21.90 -10.32 -1.86
C LEU A 283 23.32 -10.05 -1.38
N ARG A 284 23.69 -10.55 -0.19
CA ARG A 284 25.05 -10.49 0.37
C ARG A 284 26.04 -11.21 -0.55
N THR A 285 25.77 -12.45 -0.89
CA THR A 285 26.60 -13.22 -1.84
C THR A 285 26.80 -12.45 -3.17
N ARG A 286 25.75 -11.85 -3.70
CA ARG A 286 25.86 -11.05 -4.92
C ARG A 286 26.77 -9.81 -4.78
N ILE A 287 26.75 -9.16 -3.61
CA ILE A 287 27.64 -8.03 -3.30
C ILE A 287 29.09 -8.49 -3.25
N ASP A 288 29.35 -9.63 -2.58
CA ASP A 288 30.68 -10.21 -2.45
C ASP A 288 31.24 -10.70 -3.79
N ASP A 289 30.44 -11.46 -4.57
CA ASP A 289 30.81 -11.91 -5.92
C ASP A 289 31.09 -10.75 -6.89
N ALA A 290 30.48 -9.61 -6.64
CA ALA A 290 30.69 -8.40 -7.42
C ALA A 290 31.92 -7.61 -7.00
N GLY A 291 32.59 -7.95 -5.88
CA GLY A 291 33.70 -7.20 -5.31
C GLY A 291 33.28 -5.87 -4.70
N LEU A 292 32.02 -5.75 -4.23
CA LEU A 292 31.44 -4.47 -3.80
C LEU A 292 31.26 -4.37 -2.28
N ALA A 293 31.80 -5.30 -1.49
CA ALA A 293 31.66 -5.32 -0.03
C ALA A 293 32.15 -4.02 0.65
N GLY A 294 33.12 -3.31 0.04
CA GLY A 294 33.62 -2.03 0.55
C GLY A 294 32.72 -0.83 0.28
N SER A 295 31.81 -0.90 -0.71
CA SER A 295 30.99 0.23 -1.15
C SER A 295 29.48 0.00 -1.08
N VAL A 296 29.02 -1.22 -0.80
CA VAL A 296 27.60 -1.56 -0.63
C VAL A 296 27.34 -2.07 0.80
N GLN A 297 26.42 -1.43 1.51
CA GLN A 297 26.08 -1.73 2.89
C GLN A 297 24.61 -2.17 3.02
N LEU A 298 24.37 -3.35 3.59
CA LEU A 298 23.02 -3.80 3.97
C LEU A 298 22.74 -3.34 5.40
N MET A 299 21.85 -2.36 5.55
CA MET A 299 21.63 -1.62 6.80
C MET A 299 20.52 -2.21 7.68
N GLY A 300 19.79 -3.24 7.19
CA GLY A 300 18.59 -3.70 7.87
C GLY A 300 17.41 -2.72 7.73
N SER A 301 16.36 -2.92 8.51
CA SER A 301 15.20 -2.02 8.54
C SER A 301 15.39 -0.92 9.58
N SER A 302 15.02 0.32 9.20
CA SER A 302 15.01 1.47 10.12
C SER A 302 13.56 1.95 10.32
N PRO A 303 13.09 2.14 11.56
CA PRO A 303 11.83 2.80 11.84
C PRO A 303 11.90 4.31 11.52
N GLU A 304 13.10 4.89 11.58
CA GLU A 304 13.38 6.31 11.34
C GLU A 304 14.03 6.55 9.97
N ILE A 305 13.46 6.00 8.92
CA ILE A 305 14.01 6.09 7.56
C ILE A 305 14.18 7.55 7.09
N GLY A 306 13.44 8.50 7.65
CA GLY A 306 13.59 9.91 7.36
C GLY A 306 14.95 10.47 7.78
N VAL A 307 15.50 10.02 8.91
CA VAL A 307 16.84 10.37 9.38
C VAL A 307 17.91 9.82 8.42
N GLU A 308 17.69 8.60 7.92
CA GLU A 308 18.64 8.00 6.97
C GLU A 308 18.59 8.67 5.59
N LEU A 309 17.39 9.09 5.16
CA LEU A 309 17.21 9.88 3.95
C LEU A 309 17.87 11.25 4.06
N SER A 310 17.81 11.92 5.22
CA SER A 310 18.47 13.22 5.42
C SER A 310 19.99 13.17 5.34
N LYS A 311 20.58 11.97 5.49
CA LYS A 311 22.01 11.67 5.35
C LYS A 311 22.35 11.03 4.00
N SER A 312 21.54 11.28 2.98
CA SER A 312 21.71 10.68 1.65
C SER A 312 21.53 11.74 0.57
N SER A 313 22.25 11.61 -0.55
CA SER A 313 22.22 12.59 -1.63
C SER A 313 21.41 12.13 -2.85
N ILE A 314 21.17 10.83 -3.01
CA ILE A 314 20.42 10.26 -4.14
C ILE A 314 19.63 9.05 -3.63
N TYR A 315 18.37 8.96 -4.02
CA TYR A 315 17.58 7.76 -3.81
C TYR A 315 17.46 6.93 -5.10
N ALA A 316 17.93 5.70 -5.07
CA ALA A 316 17.92 4.80 -6.22
C ALA A 316 16.78 3.76 -6.13
N VAL A 317 15.93 3.69 -7.16
CA VAL A 317 14.79 2.76 -7.24
C VAL A 317 15.01 1.78 -8.38
N SER A 318 15.31 0.55 -8.04
CA SER A 318 15.57 -0.54 -9.01
C SER A 318 14.38 -1.47 -9.25
N SER A 319 13.20 -1.09 -8.78
CA SER A 319 12.00 -1.92 -8.75
C SER A 319 11.59 -2.40 -10.15
N ARG A 320 11.11 -3.63 -10.22
CA ARG A 320 10.49 -4.20 -11.41
C ARG A 320 9.05 -3.74 -11.60
N TYR A 321 8.39 -3.44 -10.49
CA TYR A 321 7.07 -2.79 -10.46
C TYR A 321 6.81 -2.19 -9.07
N GLU A 322 6.03 -1.14 -9.05
CA GLU A 322 5.55 -0.45 -7.85
C GLU A 322 4.03 -0.32 -7.90
N GLY A 323 3.38 -0.36 -6.74
CA GLY A 323 1.95 -0.06 -6.66
C GLY A 323 1.68 1.44 -6.67
N PHE A 324 2.51 2.19 -5.94
CA PHE A 324 2.47 3.65 -5.89
C PHE A 324 3.87 4.26 -5.76
N GLY A 325 4.71 3.71 -4.87
CA GLY A 325 6.07 4.23 -4.67
C GLY A 325 6.20 5.14 -3.46
N MET A 326 5.67 4.72 -2.31
CA MET A 326 5.75 5.53 -1.08
C MET A 326 7.16 5.98 -0.73
N THR A 327 8.16 5.11 -0.90
CA THR A 327 9.55 5.43 -0.62
C THR A 327 10.13 6.52 -1.54
N ILE A 328 9.55 6.71 -2.74
CA ILE A 328 9.86 7.83 -3.64
C ILE A 328 9.43 9.13 -2.97
N LEU A 329 8.18 9.23 -2.53
CA LEU A 329 7.68 10.42 -1.84
C LEU A 329 8.39 10.66 -0.50
N GLU A 330 8.75 9.60 0.21
CA GLU A 330 9.53 9.68 1.45
C GLU A 330 10.90 10.32 1.17
N ALA A 331 11.62 9.91 0.13
CA ALA A 331 12.88 10.52 -0.28
C ALA A 331 12.69 11.96 -0.74
N MET A 332 11.73 12.22 -1.61
CA MET A 332 11.42 13.57 -2.11
C MET A 332 11.03 14.51 -0.96
N SER A 333 10.35 14.03 0.09
CA SER A 333 10.00 14.85 1.26
C SER A 333 11.21 15.27 2.12
N LYS A 334 12.37 14.65 1.86
CA LYS A 334 13.67 15.02 2.44
C LYS A 334 14.56 15.76 1.45
N GLY A 335 14.04 16.18 0.31
CA GLY A 335 14.80 16.86 -0.71
C GLY A 335 15.81 15.97 -1.44
N VAL A 336 15.66 14.65 -1.35
CA VAL A 336 16.56 13.70 -2.00
C VAL A 336 16.02 13.40 -3.41
N PRO A 337 16.76 13.76 -4.48
CA PRO A 337 16.37 13.47 -5.85
C PRO A 337 16.34 11.96 -6.09
N VAL A 338 15.43 11.53 -6.96
CA VAL A 338 15.16 10.12 -7.21
C VAL A 338 15.68 9.69 -8.57
N VAL A 339 16.47 8.62 -8.62
CA VAL A 339 16.81 7.92 -9.86
C VAL A 339 16.11 6.57 -9.90
N SER A 340 15.15 6.40 -10.79
CA SER A 340 14.25 5.23 -10.80
C SER A 340 14.18 4.56 -12.15
N PHE A 341 14.15 3.25 -12.20
CA PHE A 341 13.56 2.59 -13.38
C PHE A 341 12.13 3.08 -13.58
N ASP A 342 11.77 3.35 -14.83
CA ASP A 342 10.41 3.66 -15.24
C ASP A 342 9.58 2.35 -15.30
N CYS A 343 9.41 1.72 -14.13
CA CYS A 343 8.61 0.51 -14.04
C CYS A 343 7.12 0.82 -14.11
N PRO A 344 6.29 -0.17 -14.50
CA PRO A 344 4.84 0.02 -14.57
C PRO A 344 4.26 0.58 -13.28
N HIS A 345 3.40 1.58 -13.39
CA HIS A 345 2.74 2.33 -12.31
C HIS A 345 3.74 3.12 -11.42
N GLY A 346 3.31 3.67 -10.33
CA GLY A 346 4.11 4.33 -9.29
C GLY A 346 5.09 5.41 -9.74
N PRO A 347 6.32 5.09 -10.16
CA PRO A 347 7.36 6.08 -10.39
C PRO A 347 6.95 7.20 -11.35
N ARG A 348 6.37 6.89 -12.51
CA ARG A 348 5.92 7.87 -13.50
C ARG A 348 4.71 8.71 -13.09
N GLU A 349 4.02 8.32 -12.03
CA GLU A 349 2.91 9.11 -11.47
C GLU A 349 3.41 10.17 -10.47
N ILE A 350 4.65 10.02 -10.00
CA ILE A 350 5.25 10.87 -8.98
C ILE A 350 6.40 11.69 -9.55
N ILE A 351 7.30 11.05 -10.31
CA ILE A 351 8.53 11.65 -10.79
C ILE A 351 8.29 12.35 -12.12
N SER A 352 8.58 13.63 -12.19
CA SER A 352 8.71 14.42 -13.40
C SER A 352 10.15 14.31 -13.90
N HIS A 353 10.34 13.53 -14.98
CA HIS A 353 11.67 13.24 -15.53
C HIS A 353 12.46 14.52 -15.82
N GLU A 354 13.73 14.55 -15.38
CA GLU A 354 14.67 15.68 -15.47
C GLU A 354 14.29 16.93 -14.66
N HIS A 355 13.19 16.90 -13.92
CA HIS A 355 12.77 18.00 -13.07
C HIS A 355 13.02 17.72 -11.58
N ASP A 356 12.47 16.64 -11.04
CA ASP A 356 12.57 16.25 -9.63
C ASP A 356 13.21 14.85 -9.43
N GLY A 357 13.67 14.26 -10.54
CA GLY A 357 14.36 12.99 -10.58
C GLY A 357 14.58 12.48 -12.00
N LEU A 358 15.16 11.30 -12.13
CA LEU A 358 15.40 10.65 -13.41
C LEU A 358 14.58 9.36 -13.54
N LEU A 359 13.78 9.26 -14.60
CA LEU A 359 13.09 8.02 -15.01
C LEU A 359 13.92 7.32 -16.08
N VAL A 360 14.44 6.14 -15.78
CA VAL A 360 15.27 5.32 -16.65
C VAL A 360 14.36 4.30 -17.37
N ARG A 361 14.09 4.53 -18.66
CA ARG A 361 13.20 3.68 -19.47
C ARG A 361 13.78 2.29 -19.75
N SER A 362 15.11 2.20 -19.86
CA SER A 362 15.80 0.93 -20.08
C SER A 362 15.86 0.11 -18.79
N GLU A 363 15.44 -1.15 -18.82
CA GLU A 363 15.57 -2.07 -17.68
C GLU A 363 16.99 -2.60 -17.45
N LYS A 364 18.00 -2.13 -18.23
CA LYS A 364 19.40 -2.55 -18.09
C LYS A 364 20.02 -1.87 -16.86
N ALA A 365 20.71 -2.66 -16.04
CA ALA A 365 21.41 -2.15 -14.85
C ALA A 365 22.41 -1.02 -15.19
N ALA A 366 23.14 -1.14 -16.30
CA ALA A 366 24.08 -0.12 -16.74
C ALA A 366 23.41 1.25 -16.99
N ALA A 367 22.17 1.29 -17.50
CA ALA A 367 21.45 2.53 -17.70
C ALA A 367 21.07 3.21 -16.36
N LEU A 368 20.71 2.42 -15.34
CA LEU A 368 20.47 2.92 -14.00
C LEU A 368 21.78 3.47 -13.40
N GLY A 369 22.90 2.73 -13.55
CA GLY A 369 24.21 3.17 -13.09
C GLY A 369 24.63 4.50 -13.74
N ALA A 370 24.49 4.63 -15.05
CA ALA A 370 24.79 5.87 -15.78
C ALA A 370 23.94 7.06 -15.31
N ALA A 371 22.63 6.82 -15.03
CA ALA A 371 21.75 7.85 -14.49
C ALA A 371 22.14 8.27 -13.07
N ILE A 372 22.55 7.33 -12.22
CA ILE A 372 23.09 7.63 -10.88
C ILE A 372 24.37 8.45 -11.00
N SER A 373 25.34 8.03 -11.84
CA SER A 373 26.60 8.77 -12.06
C SER A 373 26.35 10.19 -12.56
N ARG A 374 25.39 10.39 -13.48
CA ARG A 374 25.02 11.75 -13.95
C ARG A 374 24.60 12.68 -12.80
N VAL A 375 23.85 12.17 -11.83
CA VAL A 375 23.41 12.98 -10.67
C VAL A 375 24.55 13.13 -9.64
N ILE A 376 25.49 12.19 -9.59
CA ILE A 376 26.72 12.33 -8.79
C ILE A 376 27.62 13.42 -9.37
N ASP A 377 27.87 13.39 -10.67
CA ASP A 377 28.81 14.30 -11.36
C ASP A 377 28.30 15.74 -11.40
N ASP A 378 27.00 15.94 -11.49
CA ASP A 378 26.39 17.26 -11.59
C ASP A 378 25.72 17.66 -10.26
N GLU A 379 26.48 18.35 -9.40
CA GLU A 379 25.95 18.82 -8.11
C GLU A 379 24.85 19.86 -8.29
N ALA A 380 24.92 20.73 -9.30
CA ALA A 380 23.90 21.74 -9.55
C ALA A 380 22.57 21.08 -9.92
N LEU A 381 22.60 20.10 -10.84
CA LEU A 381 21.45 19.29 -11.19
C LEU A 381 20.88 18.54 -9.97
N ARG A 382 21.76 17.95 -9.15
CA ARG A 382 21.35 17.22 -7.93
C ARG A 382 20.63 18.13 -6.96
N ARG A 383 21.13 19.35 -6.72
CA ARG A 383 20.50 20.34 -5.83
C ARG A 383 19.19 20.88 -6.39
N GLU A 384 19.14 21.16 -7.69
CA GLU A 384 17.90 21.59 -8.37
C GLU A 384 16.80 20.52 -8.29
N MET A 385 17.14 19.27 -8.65
CA MET A 385 16.20 18.15 -8.53
C MET A 385 15.73 17.93 -7.09
N GLY A 386 16.62 18.09 -6.10
CA GLY A 386 16.26 17.98 -4.68
C GLY A 386 15.27 19.06 -4.24
N ALA A 387 15.46 20.29 -4.65
CA ALA A 387 14.53 21.38 -4.38
C ALA A 387 13.17 21.18 -5.05
N ASN A 388 13.16 20.66 -6.28
CA ASN A 388 11.94 20.30 -7.00
C ASN A 388 11.22 19.11 -6.35
N ALA A 389 11.98 18.09 -5.89
CA ALA A 389 11.46 16.94 -5.17
C ALA A 389 10.67 17.33 -3.91
N LEU A 390 11.17 18.31 -3.14
CA LEU A 390 10.43 18.87 -1.99
C LEU A 390 9.09 19.48 -2.41
N ARG A 391 9.06 20.23 -3.52
CA ARG A 391 7.82 20.82 -4.05
C ARG A 391 6.82 19.74 -4.48
N THR A 392 7.31 18.74 -5.20
CA THR A 392 6.47 17.59 -5.60
C THR A 392 5.92 16.85 -4.39
N ALA A 393 6.76 16.52 -3.39
CA ALA A 393 6.32 15.84 -2.18
C ALA A 393 5.28 16.65 -1.38
N SER A 394 5.34 17.99 -1.44
CA SER A 394 4.37 18.84 -0.74
C SER A 394 2.93 18.63 -1.20
N ALA A 395 2.71 18.30 -2.49
CA ALA A 395 1.39 17.99 -3.04
C ALA A 395 0.80 16.65 -2.52
N TYR A 396 1.62 15.83 -1.87
CA TYR A 396 1.22 14.56 -1.27
C TYR A 396 1.21 14.58 0.26
N ARG A 397 1.27 15.74 0.88
CA ARG A 397 1.13 15.88 2.34
C ARG A 397 -0.28 15.55 2.78
N MET A 398 -0.46 15.15 4.04
CA MET A 398 -1.77 14.79 4.56
C MET A 398 -2.74 15.98 4.61
N ASP A 399 -2.25 17.22 4.75
CA ASP A 399 -3.06 18.43 4.67
C ASP A 399 -3.62 18.71 3.25
N VAL A 400 -3.04 18.10 2.20
CA VAL A 400 -3.53 18.14 0.81
C VAL A 400 -4.38 16.93 0.46
N ILE A 401 -3.95 15.74 0.88
CA ILE A 401 -4.63 14.48 0.53
C ILE A 401 -5.82 14.19 1.47
N GLY A 402 -5.72 14.56 2.74
CA GLY A 402 -6.78 14.37 3.74
C GLY A 402 -8.12 14.98 3.32
N PRO A 403 -8.18 16.24 2.85
CA PRO A 403 -9.42 16.84 2.33
C PRO A 403 -10.10 16.04 1.23
N ARG A 404 -9.37 15.28 0.40
CA ARG A 404 -9.99 14.41 -0.62
C ARG A 404 -10.73 13.22 0.02
N TRP A 405 -10.20 12.67 1.12
CA TRP A 405 -10.89 11.67 1.92
C TRP A 405 -12.10 12.25 2.63
N GLU A 406 -11.98 13.47 3.20
CA GLU A 406 -13.10 14.15 3.84
C GLU A 406 -14.23 14.42 2.85
N ALA A 407 -13.91 14.90 1.65
CA ALA A 407 -14.88 15.13 0.57
C ALA A 407 -15.56 13.81 0.15
N LEU A 408 -14.81 12.72 -0.02
CA LEU A 408 -15.39 11.40 -0.33
C LEU A 408 -16.35 10.94 0.76
N LEU A 409 -15.97 11.08 2.03
CA LEU A 409 -16.80 10.65 3.16
C LEU A 409 -18.07 11.51 3.26
N ALA A 410 -17.98 12.82 3.08
CA ALA A 410 -19.13 13.72 3.05
C ALA A 410 -20.10 13.40 1.90
N ASP A 411 -19.57 13.10 0.69
CA ASP A 411 -20.38 12.70 -0.45
C ASP A 411 -21.12 11.37 -0.21
N LEU A 412 -20.57 10.48 0.59
CA LEU A 412 -21.24 9.22 0.95
C LEU A 412 -22.38 9.39 1.98
N GLU A 413 -22.42 10.48 2.73
CA GLU A 413 -23.52 10.83 3.64
C GLU A 413 -24.74 11.39 2.90
N THR A 414 -24.49 12.05 1.77
CA THR A 414 -25.56 12.66 0.97
C THR A 414 -26.20 11.59 0.08
N PRO A 415 -27.51 11.37 0.13
CA PRO A 415 -28.17 10.51 -0.84
C PRO A 415 -28.08 11.19 -2.22
N GLY A 416 -27.05 10.85 -3.00
CA GLY A 416 -26.79 11.55 -4.26
C GLY A 416 -27.41 10.85 -5.46
N ASP A 417 -28.08 11.61 -6.29
CA ASP A 417 -28.23 11.32 -7.70
C ASP A 417 -26.84 11.37 -8.35
N ALA A 418 -26.44 10.24 -8.91
CA ALA A 418 -25.11 10.07 -9.49
C ALA A 418 -25.02 10.83 -10.84
N GLU A 419 -24.58 12.07 -10.84
CA GLU A 419 -23.98 12.64 -12.03
C GLU A 419 -22.47 12.41 -12.01
N PRO A 420 -21.87 11.86 -13.08
CA PRO A 420 -20.43 11.71 -13.18
C PRO A 420 -19.80 13.11 -13.34
N GLU A 421 -18.88 13.44 -12.45
CA GLU A 421 -18.04 14.63 -12.54
C GLU A 421 -17.39 14.75 -13.92
N PRO A 422 -17.48 15.92 -14.59
CA PRO A 422 -16.80 16.12 -15.87
C PRO A 422 -15.29 16.06 -15.67
N ALA A 423 -14.60 15.39 -16.60
CA ALA A 423 -13.15 15.30 -16.65
C ALA A 423 -12.55 16.73 -16.60
N VAL A 424 -11.78 17.02 -15.56
CA VAL A 424 -10.96 18.23 -15.50
C VAL A 424 -9.93 18.11 -16.62
N ALA A 425 -10.10 18.94 -17.63
CA ALA A 425 -9.12 19.16 -18.70
C ALA A 425 -7.97 19.99 -18.11
N GLY A 426 -6.72 19.53 -18.33
CA GLY A 426 -5.51 20.24 -17.98
C GLY A 426 -4.32 19.28 -18.03
#